data_818f035be04cc16d26270601a7fa5cbc
#
_entry.id   818f035be04cc16d26270601a7fa5cbc
#
_cell.length_a   1.000
_cell.length_b   1.000
_cell.length_c   1.000
_cell.angle_alpha   90.00
_cell.angle_beta   90.00
_cell.angle_gamma   90.00
#
_symmetry.space_group_name_H-M   'P 1'
#
loop_
_entity.id
_entity.type
_entity.pdbx_description
1 polymer ?
#
loop_
_entity_poly.entity_id
_entity_poly.type
_entity_poly.pdbx_seq_one_letter_code
_entity_poly.pdbx_strand_id
1 'polypeptide(L)'
;DLARDVIFHVFEEPAMLRAAAEAQAAAREHLDALRAGAEGDTRKRHIEALVAASHPLRRDLLDAWLEAGAEGETAYRKAVLEVYTRRFYRIRGLHGVGSHEVGGFLLGVADYEHEGMPVHSVVSYAPTTELSHLASAIKDHLQEVPQEREVVVDLVLWRDQQRPEIEALVEEALGCLDNCDFGRRLHRLDLTITSRGDSDAQGQGTQHLTFRQAPDGSFVEDLLYRNLHPMLGKRLDLWRLSNFTLERLPSPEDVYLFAGVAKDNPKDRRLFAVAEVRDLLKVRDEDTGRETYPRLGRVGLQALAAMRSALSHYPPRERPSANRLVLWVRPTWEVPPSEWPALAADYLPLAKGAGLDKVVLHVHQPVRDDDGHVIVDEKSGAALEEDKVLTVDGIGRTGTTIRFGDPGPKPIRSLTRYAQKVMTAERFGTPYPYEIVQMLTPAEGDASPFPRGHFQELELDADGETLVPTDRPPANNTAHIVVGLLTTYTDVVPEGMTRVAMLSDPTQGLGNLAEPECRRINAALKLAAERKIPVEWYACSSGALIAMDSGTENMDFIALTLR
;
A
#
# COMPACT_ATOMS: atom_id res chain seq x y z
N ASP A 1 1.24 13.14 -12.61
CA ASP A 1 2.11 13.53 -13.71
C ASP A 1 1.55 13.25 -15.07
N LEU A 2 1.24 11.98 -15.40
CA LEU A 2 0.69 11.61 -16.69
C LEU A 2 -0.66 12.28 -16.96
N ALA A 3 -1.56 12.23 -15.99
CA ALA A 3 -2.85 12.90 -16.06
C ALA A 3 -2.68 14.42 -16.13
N ARG A 4 -1.77 14.98 -15.34
CA ARG A 4 -1.44 16.39 -15.33
C ARG A 4 -0.86 16.86 -16.67
N ASP A 5 0.13 16.14 -17.22
CA ASP A 5 0.73 16.50 -18.51
C ASP A 5 -0.31 16.42 -19.64
N VAL A 6 -1.21 15.44 -19.60
CA VAL A 6 -2.34 15.36 -20.55
C VAL A 6 -3.30 16.52 -20.34
N ILE A 7 -3.67 16.83 -19.09
CA ILE A 7 -4.57 17.93 -18.75
C ILE A 7 -3.99 19.27 -19.22
N PHE A 8 -2.73 19.56 -18.91
CA PHE A 8 -2.08 20.80 -19.37
C PHE A 8 -1.99 20.90 -20.88
N HIS A 9 -1.77 19.80 -21.59
CA HIS A 9 -1.71 19.82 -23.05
C HIS A 9 -3.08 19.88 -23.75
N VAL A 10 -4.15 19.46 -23.08
CA VAL A 10 -5.48 19.34 -23.71
C VAL A 10 -6.39 20.52 -23.39
N PHE A 11 -6.29 21.06 -22.18
CA PHE A 11 -7.34 21.92 -21.62
C PHE A 11 -6.94 23.38 -21.42
N GLU A 12 -5.69 23.72 -21.69
CA GLU A 12 -5.26 25.09 -21.56
C GLU A 12 -5.27 25.85 -22.91
N GLU A 13 -5.63 27.07 -22.77
CA GLU A 13 -5.63 28.24 -23.65
C GLU A 13 -5.20 28.09 -25.13
N PRO A 14 -5.72 28.94 -26.02
CA PRO A 14 -5.31 29.04 -27.44
C PRO A 14 -3.80 29.10 -27.66
N ALA A 15 -3.01 29.54 -26.67
CA ALA A 15 -1.56 29.57 -26.72
C ALA A 15 -0.92 28.19 -26.67
N MET A 16 -1.45 27.26 -25.83
CA MET A 16 -0.92 25.91 -25.74
C MET A 16 -1.35 25.04 -26.91
N LEU A 17 -2.56 25.24 -27.44
CA LEU A 17 -2.98 24.62 -28.69
C LEU A 17 -2.11 25.05 -29.86
N ARG A 18 -1.67 26.31 -29.90
CA ARG A 18 -0.70 26.81 -30.89
C ARG A 18 0.68 26.18 -30.69
N ALA A 19 1.18 26.14 -29.46
CA ALA A 19 2.45 25.49 -29.16
C ALA A 19 2.42 23.98 -29.45
N ALA A 20 1.27 23.33 -29.23
CA ALA A 20 1.05 21.95 -29.62
C ALA A 20 1.06 21.77 -31.15
N ALA A 21 0.40 22.67 -31.90
CA ALA A 21 0.40 22.65 -33.34
C ALA A 21 1.80 22.92 -33.94
N GLU A 22 2.58 23.82 -33.33
CA GLU A 22 3.98 24.09 -33.69
C GLU A 22 4.89 22.88 -33.44
N ALA A 23 4.73 22.22 -32.26
CA ALA A 23 5.46 21.00 -31.96
C ALA A 23 5.08 19.84 -32.91
N GLN A 24 3.81 19.75 -33.30
CA GLN A 24 3.34 18.79 -34.30
C GLN A 24 3.95 19.06 -35.68
N ALA A 25 4.02 20.32 -36.10
CA ALA A 25 4.63 20.71 -37.38
C ALA A 25 6.12 20.37 -37.41
N ALA A 26 6.85 20.67 -36.32
CA ALA A 26 8.25 20.31 -36.18
C ALA A 26 8.48 18.79 -36.17
N ALA A 27 7.64 18.04 -35.47
CA ALA A 27 7.71 16.56 -35.45
C ALA A 27 7.43 15.96 -36.84
N ARG A 28 6.48 16.51 -37.60
CA ARG A 28 6.24 16.13 -39.01
C ARG A 28 7.44 16.38 -39.88
N GLU A 29 8.04 17.56 -39.76
CA GLU A 29 9.25 17.91 -40.52
C GLU A 29 10.38 16.89 -40.29
N HIS A 30 10.61 16.51 -39.04
CA HIS A 30 11.61 15.50 -38.70
C HIS A 30 11.24 14.11 -39.23
N LEU A 31 9.98 13.71 -39.15
CA LEU A 31 9.50 12.43 -39.69
C LEU A 31 9.56 12.40 -41.22
N ASP A 32 9.18 13.48 -41.89
CA ASP A 32 9.23 13.59 -43.35
C ASP A 32 10.68 13.57 -43.85
N ALA A 33 11.59 14.24 -43.14
CA ALA A 33 13.02 14.17 -43.44
C ALA A 33 13.58 12.73 -43.29
N LEU A 34 13.13 11.98 -42.25
CA LEU A 34 13.50 10.58 -42.10
C LEU A 34 12.89 9.67 -43.17
N ARG A 35 11.63 9.92 -43.58
CA ARG A 35 10.95 9.19 -44.66
C ARG A 35 11.56 9.52 -46.04
N ALA A 36 12.05 10.74 -46.23
CA ALA A 36 12.77 11.15 -47.44
C ALA A 36 14.19 10.56 -47.55
N GLY A 37 14.61 9.73 -46.55
CA GLY A 37 15.88 9.02 -46.60
C GLY A 37 17.06 9.83 -46.06
N ALA A 38 16.86 10.69 -45.07
CA ALA A 38 17.97 11.34 -44.38
C ALA A 38 18.97 10.32 -43.84
N GLU A 39 20.27 10.48 -44.14
CA GLU A 39 21.35 9.56 -43.75
C GLU A 39 22.39 10.23 -42.86
N GLY A 40 23.24 9.41 -42.22
CA GLY A 40 24.37 9.86 -41.41
C GLY A 40 23.98 10.74 -40.22
N ASP A 41 24.74 11.80 -39.98
CA ASP A 41 24.53 12.72 -38.85
C ASP A 41 23.21 13.48 -38.91
N THR A 42 22.66 13.67 -40.12
CA THR A 42 21.35 14.32 -40.31
C THR A 42 20.23 13.41 -39.80
N ARG A 43 20.27 12.12 -40.13
CA ARG A 43 19.34 11.13 -39.59
C ARG A 43 19.41 11.06 -38.08
N LYS A 44 20.63 11.02 -37.54
CA LYS A 44 20.86 10.97 -36.09
C LYS A 44 20.23 12.18 -35.38
N ARG A 45 20.43 13.41 -35.92
CA ARG A 45 19.84 14.63 -35.37
C ARG A 45 18.31 14.61 -35.40
N HIS A 46 17.68 14.11 -36.46
CA HIS A 46 16.22 13.99 -36.51
C HIS A 46 15.69 12.95 -35.52
N ILE A 47 16.39 11.81 -35.36
CA ILE A 47 16.04 10.81 -34.35
C ILE A 47 16.21 11.37 -32.94
N GLU A 48 17.31 12.04 -32.63
CA GLU A 48 17.55 12.68 -31.35
C GLU A 48 16.51 13.75 -31.01
N ALA A 49 16.11 14.56 -32.00
CA ALA A 49 15.05 15.56 -31.83
C ALA A 49 13.67 14.92 -31.56
N LEU A 50 13.34 13.85 -32.28
CA LEU A 50 12.12 13.07 -32.00
C LEU A 50 12.15 12.37 -30.63
N VAL A 51 13.29 11.83 -30.26
CA VAL A 51 13.47 11.18 -28.93
C VAL A 51 13.45 12.23 -27.81
N ALA A 52 14.09 13.38 -27.99
CA ALA A 52 14.05 14.47 -27.01
C ALA A 52 12.63 15.07 -26.84
N ALA A 53 11.84 15.07 -27.90
CA ALA A 53 10.42 15.43 -27.85
C ALA A 53 9.54 14.31 -27.27
N SER A 54 10.05 13.10 -27.15
CA SER A 54 9.28 11.90 -26.81
C SER A 54 9.50 11.40 -25.37
N HIS A 55 9.01 12.14 -24.37
CA HIS A 55 8.49 11.45 -23.21
C HIS A 55 7.47 10.38 -23.66
N PRO A 56 7.37 9.19 -23.05
CA PRO A 56 6.41 8.14 -23.49
C PRO A 56 4.99 8.64 -23.71
N LEU A 57 4.55 9.60 -22.90
CA LEU A 57 3.27 10.28 -23.07
C LEU A 57 3.24 11.19 -24.31
N ARG A 58 4.31 11.95 -24.56
CA ARG A 58 4.42 12.80 -25.74
C ARG A 58 4.46 11.99 -27.03
N ARG A 59 4.97 10.76 -26.98
CA ARG A 59 4.94 9.87 -28.14
C ARG A 59 3.50 9.47 -28.50
N ASP A 60 2.68 9.11 -27.51
CA ASP A 60 1.28 8.76 -27.77
C ASP A 60 0.46 9.97 -28.23
N LEU A 61 0.71 11.14 -27.65
CA LEU A 61 0.13 12.38 -28.11
C LEU A 61 0.60 12.73 -29.53
N LEU A 62 1.86 12.51 -29.83
CA LEU A 62 2.43 12.70 -31.16
C LEU A 62 1.80 11.75 -32.18
N ASP A 63 1.64 10.47 -31.82
CA ASP A 63 0.98 9.47 -32.68
C ASP A 63 -0.48 9.86 -32.91
N ALA A 64 -1.21 10.28 -31.86
CA ALA A 64 -2.57 10.79 -31.97
C ALA A 64 -2.67 12.04 -32.86
N TRP A 65 -1.70 12.94 -32.79
CA TRP A 65 -1.62 14.11 -33.66
C TRP A 65 -1.35 13.73 -35.11
N LEU A 66 -0.49 12.74 -35.34
CA LEU A 66 -0.18 12.27 -36.69
C LEU A 66 -1.38 11.56 -37.32
N GLU A 67 -2.13 10.80 -36.53
CA GLU A 67 -3.37 10.14 -36.97
C GLU A 67 -4.50 11.16 -37.24
N ALA A 68 -4.65 12.20 -36.42
CA ALA A 68 -5.70 13.21 -36.58
C ALA A 68 -5.55 14.07 -37.84
N GLY A 69 -4.38 14.13 -38.43
CA GLY A 69 -4.15 14.81 -39.70
C GLY A 69 -4.43 16.33 -39.68
N ALA A 70 -4.94 16.88 -40.78
CA ALA A 70 -5.23 18.31 -40.95
C ALA A 70 -6.65 18.72 -40.50
N GLU A 71 -7.43 17.82 -39.91
CA GLU A 71 -8.85 18.06 -39.60
C GLU A 71 -9.12 18.90 -38.35
N GLY A 72 -8.07 19.46 -37.73
CA GLY A 72 -8.21 20.55 -36.79
C GLY A 72 -8.33 20.15 -35.33
N GLU A 73 -8.65 21.14 -34.52
CA GLU A 73 -8.65 21.13 -33.06
C GLU A 73 -9.55 20.02 -32.45
N THR A 74 -10.72 19.77 -33.03
CA THR A 74 -11.67 18.77 -32.51
C THR A 74 -11.14 17.35 -32.66
N ALA A 75 -10.53 17.01 -33.80
CA ALA A 75 -9.93 15.69 -34.03
C ALA A 75 -8.76 15.45 -33.06
N TYR A 76 -7.95 16.45 -32.82
CA TYR A 76 -6.87 16.40 -31.84
C TYR A 76 -7.40 16.17 -30.42
N ARG A 77 -8.40 16.93 -29.96
CA ARG A 77 -9.00 16.78 -28.64
C ARG A 77 -9.61 15.39 -28.45
N LYS A 78 -10.27 14.84 -29.49
CA LYS A 78 -10.78 13.46 -29.48
C LYS A 78 -9.65 12.45 -29.28
N ALA A 79 -8.60 12.56 -30.06
CA ALA A 79 -7.45 11.66 -29.97
C ALA A 79 -6.79 11.71 -28.60
N VAL A 80 -6.61 12.91 -28.03
CA VAL A 80 -6.04 13.06 -26.68
C VAL A 80 -6.92 12.44 -25.61
N LEU A 81 -8.23 12.62 -25.68
CA LEU A 81 -9.17 12.04 -24.73
C LEU A 81 -9.14 10.50 -24.79
N GLU A 82 -9.04 9.92 -25.97
CA GLU A 82 -8.87 8.48 -26.15
C GLU A 82 -7.52 7.98 -25.61
N VAL A 83 -6.43 8.69 -25.86
CA VAL A 83 -5.09 8.38 -25.29
C VAL A 83 -5.14 8.46 -23.76
N TYR A 84 -5.75 9.51 -23.21
CA TYR A 84 -5.97 9.63 -21.76
C TYR A 84 -6.70 8.39 -21.24
N THR A 85 -7.83 8.05 -21.82
CA THR A 85 -8.63 6.90 -21.40
C THR A 85 -7.82 5.61 -21.46
N ARG A 86 -7.16 5.31 -22.55
CA ARG A 86 -6.36 4.08 -22.72
C ARG A 86 -5.18 4.00 -21.78
N ARG A 87 -4.45 5.09 -21.61
CA ARG A 87 -3.21 5.13 -20.82
C ARG A 87 -3.46 5.30 -19.33
N PHE A 88 -4.41 6.12 -18.98
CA PHE A 88 -4.74 6.38 -17.58
C PHE A 88 -5.43 5.20 -16.96
N TYR A 89 -6.41 4.62 -17.64
CA TYR A 89 -7.16 3.48 -17.13
C TYR A 89 -6.32 2.20 -17.12
N ARG A 90 -5.51 1.92 -18.13
CA ARG A 90 -4.63 0.72 -18.23
C ARG A 90 -5.25 -0.57 -17.67
N ILE A 91 -6.52 -0.80 -17.98
CA ILE A 91 -7.27 -1.95 -17.49
C ILE A 91 -7.19 -3.05 -18.54
N ARG A 92 -6.93 -4.28 -18.12
CA ARG A 92 -7.12 -5.45 -18.98
C ARG A 92 -8.61 -5.55 -19.34
N GLY A 93 -8.92 -5.77 -20.61
CA GLY A 93 -10.29 -5.85 -21.09
C GLY A 93 -10.97 -4.51 -21.33
N LEU A 94 -10.23 -3.39 -21.34
CA LEU A 94 -10.77 -2.12 -21.80
C LEU A 94 -11.15 -2.21 -23.28
N HIS A 95 -12.42 -1.93 -23.60
CA HIS A 95 -12.96 -1.99 -24.95
C HIS A 95 -13.96 -0.84 -25.18
N GLY A 96 -14.47 -0.70 -26.40
CA GLY A 96 -15.43 0.35 -26.72
C GLY A 96 -14.89 1.76 -26.52
N VAL A 97 -13.56 1.95 -26.57
CA VAL A 97 -12.97 3.28 -26.44
C VAL A 97 -13.31 4.13 -27.63
N GLY A 98 -13.95 5.26 -27.38
CA GLY A 98 -14.38 6.20 -28.41
C GLY A 98 -14.62 7.59 -27.85
N SER A 99 -15.03 8.50 -28.72
CA SER A 99 -15.38 9.87 -28.33
C SER A 99 -16.60 10.36 -29.10
N HIS A 100 -17.50 11.06 -28.41
CA HIS A 100 -18.74 11.60 -28.93
C HIS A 100 -18.85 13.08 -28.58
N GLU A 101 -19.48 13.85 -29.44
CA GLU A 101 -19.83 15.24 -29.15
C GLU A 101 -21.33 15.32 -28.79
N VAL A 102 -21.61 15.79 -27.58
CA VAL A 102 -22.97 15.89 -27.04
C VAL A 102 -23.15 17.25 -26.37
N GLY A 103 -24.16 18.01 -26.78
CA GLY A 103 -24.46 19.33 -26.17
C GLY A 103 -23.33 20.34 -26.21
N GLY A 104 -22.41 20.23 -27.18
CA GLY A 104 -21.23 21.09 -27.29
C GLY A 104 -20.02 20.62 -26.43
N PHE A 105 -20.17 19.50 -25.70
CA PHE A 105 -19.10 18.88 -24.94
C PHE A 105 -18.57 17.62 -25.62
N LEU A 106 -17.29 17.37 -25.48
CA LEU A 106 -16.66 16.15 -25.94
C LEU A 106 -16.65 15.11 -24.81
N LEU A 107 -17.29 13.97 -25.04
CA LEU A 107 -17.34 12.84 -24.14
C LEU A 107 -16.44 11.71 -24.66
N GLY A 108 -15.42 11.32 -23.93
CA GLY A 108 -14.69 10.08 -24.12
C GLY A 108 -15.40 8.95 -23.40
N VAL A 109 -15.52 7.79 -24.04
CA VAL A 109 -16.21 6.64 -23.46
C VAL A 109 -15.34 5.39 -23.50
N ALA A 110 -15.53 4.51 -22.54
CA ALA A 110 -14.90 3.20 -22.52
C ALA A 110 -15.71 2.22 -21.68
N ASP A 111 -15.65 0.96 -22.07
CA ASP A 111 -16.27 -0.14 -21.35
C ASP A 111 -15.22 -1.07 -20.75
N TYR A 112 -15.47 -1.59 -19.56
CA TYR A 112 -14.64 -2.59 -18.90
C TYR A 112 -15.45 -3.39 -17.88
N GLU A 113 -14.84 -4.44 -17.35
CA GLU A 113 -15.42 -5.23 -16.26
C GLU A 113 -14.71 -4.92 -14.94
N HIS A 114 -15.48 -4.78 -13.89
CA HIS A 114 -15.00 -4.60 -12.52
C HIS A 114 -15.74 -5.54 -11.56
N GLU A 115 -15.02 -6.48 -10.96
CA GLU A 115 -15.59 -7.48 -10.03
C GLU A 115 -16.80 -8.25 -10.61
N GLY A 116 -16.74 -8.56 -11.91
CA GLY A 116 -17.81 -9.26 -12.63
C GLY A 116 -18.97 -8.37 -13.05
N MET A 117 -18.93 -7.06 -12.78
CA MET A 117 -19.93 -6.09 -13.21
C MET A 117 -19.46 -5.29 -14.42
N PRO A 118 -20.28 -5.18 -15.47
CA PRO A 118 -19.94 -4.35 -16.62
C PRO A 118 -20.04 -2.87 -16.24
N VAL A 119 -18.97 -2.13 -16.52
CA VAL A 119 -18.85 -0.70 -16.23
C VAL A 119 -18.78 0.08 -17.52
N HIS A 120 -19.53 1.17 -17.59
CA HIS A 120 -19.43 2.20 -18.62
C HIS A 120 -18.76 3.44 -18.02
N SER A 121 -17.66 3.86 -18.59
CA SER A 121 -16.92 5.04 -18.15
C SER A 121 -17.13 6.19 -19.13
N VAL A 122 -17.42 7.37 -18.60
CA VAL A 122 -17.51 8.63 -19.34
C VAL A 122 -16.44 9.56 -18.83
N VAL A 123 -15.59 10.04 -19.72
CA VAL A 123 -14.52 11.01 -19.43
C VAL A 123 -14.83 12.30 -20.16
N SER A 124 -14.76 13.44 -19.48
CA SER A 124 -14.95 14.73 -20.11
C SER A 124 -14.23 15.85 -19.36
N TYR A 125 -14.35 17.05 -19.86
CA TYR A 125 -13.68 18.22 -19.32
C TYR A 125 -14.49 19.50 -19.53
N ALA A 126 -14.40 20.43 -18.57
CA ALA A 126 -15.04 21.74 -18.63
C ALA A 126 -14.45 22.70 -17.59
N PRO A 127 -14.67 24.02 -17.70
CA PRO A 127 -14.55 24.92 -16.56
C PRO A 127 -15.55 24.52 -15.46
N THR A 128 -15.18 24.71 -14.20
CA THR A 128 -16.08 24.42 -13.06
C THR A 128 -17.44 25.10 -13.17
N THR A 129 -17.49 26.28 -13.81
CA THR A 129 -18.71 27.04 -14.03
C THR A 129 -19.71 26.39 -14.99
N GLU A 130 -19.28 25.42 -15.80
CA GLU A 130 -20.11 24.73 -16.79
C GLU A 130 -20.46 23.29 -16.36
N LEU A 131 -20.13 22.89 -15.13
CA LEU A 131 -20.34 21.53 -14.64
C LEU A 131 -21.79 21.06 -14.80
N SER A 132 -22.77 21.91 -14.53
CA SER A 132 -24.20 21.56 -14.66
C SER A 132 -24.63 21.32 -16.11
N HIS A 133 -24.08 22.07 -17.07
CA HIS A 133 -24.34 21.87 -18.50
C HIS A 133 -23.66 20.58 -18.99
N LEU A 134 -22.45 20.34 -18.56
CA LEU A 134 -21.75 19.09 -18.83
C LEU A 134 -22.48 17.88 -18.25
N ALA A 135 -23.01 17.97 -17.03
CA ALA A 135 -23.84 16.92 -16.44
C ALA A 135 -25.08 16.61 -17.28
N SER A 136 -25.72 17.64 -17.84
CA SER A 136 -26.85 17.46 -18.76
C SER A 136 -26.45 16.75 -20.06
N ALA A 137 -25.31 17.09 -20.64
CA ALA A 137 -24.80 16.40 -21.82
C ALA A 137 -24.46 14.92 -21.53
N ILE A 138 -23.88 14.66 -20.36
CA ILE A 138 -23.63 13.28 -19.91
C ILE A 138 -24.95 12.52 -19.69
N LYS A 139 -25.95 13.17 -19.09
CA LYS A 139 -27.28 12.59 -18.92
C LYS A 139 -27.89 12.16 -20.27
N ASP A 140 -27.80 13.00 -21.29
CA ASP A 140 -28.31 12.69 -22.62
C ASP A 140 -27.59 11.48 -23.22
N HIS A 141 -26.27 11.40 -23.10
CA HIS A 141 -25.50 10.23 -23.51
C HIS A 141 -25.89 8.96 -22.76
N LEU A 142 -26.09 9.06 -21.45
CA LEU A 142 -26.41 7.90 -20.59
C LEU A 142 -27.80 7.30 -20.85
N GLN A 143 -28.69 7.99 -21.57
CA GLN A 143 -29.98 7.42 -22.00
C GLN A 143 -29.79 6.24 -22.94
N GLU A 144 -28.71 6.21 -23.72
CA GLU A 144 -28.39 5.13 -24.67
C GLU A 144 -27.62 3.98 -24.01
N VAL A 145 -27.14 4.16 -22.78
CA VAL A 145 -26.34 3.15 -22.05
C VAL A 145 -27.25 2.17 -21.30
N PRO A 146 -27.08 0.85 -21.48
CA PRO A 146 -27.87 -0.16 -20.78
C PRO A 146 -27.90 0.04 -19.26
N GLN A 147 -29.07 -0.20 -18.65
CA GLN A 147 -29.31 0.06 -17.21
C GLN A 147 -28.53 -0.89 -16.30
N GLU A 148 -28.13 -2.07 -16.80
CA GLU A 148 -27.36 -3.09 -16.08
C GLU A 148 -25.91 -2.69 -15.87
N ARG A 149 -25.42 -1.70 -16.62
CA ARG A 149 -24.06 -1.21 -16.48
C ARG A 149 -23.93 -0.23 -15.33
N GLU A 150 -22.92 -0.42 -14.52
CA GLU A 150 -22.48 0.62 -13.60
C GLU A 150 -21.87 1.78 -14.37
N VAL A 151 -22.13 3.00 -13.94
CA VAL A 151 -21.59 4.20 -14.60
C VAL A 151 -20.55 4.87 -13.71
N VAL A 152 -19.39 5.11 -14.30
CA VAL A 152 -18.32 5.92 -13.74
C VAL A 152 -18.16 7.17 -14.58
N VAL A 153 -18.15 8.34 -13.95
CA VAL A 153 -17.92 9.62 -14.61
C VAL A 153 -16.60 10.19 -14.07
N ASP A 154 -15.70 10.55 -14.99
CA ASP A 154 -14.38 11.11 -14.70
C ASP A 154 -14.26 12.48 -15.39
N LEU A 155 -14.25 13.53 -14.58
CA LEU A 155 -14.27 14.90 -15.08
C LEU A 155 -12.99 15.63 -14.76
N VAL A 156 -12.43 16.23 -15.77
CA VAL A 156 -11.31 17.14 -15.65
C VAL A 156 -11.83 18.58 -15.70
N LEU A 157 -11.71 19.27 -14.59
CA LEU A 157 -12.25 20.59 -14.42
C LEU A 157 -11.13 21.61 -14.19
N TRP A 158 -11.31 22.84 -14.67
CA TRP A 158 -10.42 23.94 -14.34
C TRP A 158 -11.19 25.13 -13.78
N ARG A 159 -10.47 25.90 -12.97
CA ARG A 159 -10.96 27.14 -12.37
C ARG A 159 -9.92 28.25 -12.55
N ASP A 160 -10.37 29.49 -12.70
CA ASP A 160 -9.49 30.64 -12.88
C ASP A 160 -9.03 31.28 -11.55
N GLN A 161 -9.35 30.67 -10.43
CA GLN A 161 -9.04 31.14 -9.10
C GLN A 161 -7.86 30.37 -8.52
N GLN A 162 -7.18 30.96 -7.54
CA GLN A 162 -6.16 30.26 -6.76
C GLN A 162 -6.75 29.03 -6.06
N ARG A 163 -5.90 28.03 -5.84
CA ARG A 163 -6.29 26.81 -5.17
C ARG A 163 -6.73 27.11 -3.72
N PRO A 164 -7.94 26.75 -3.32
CA PRO A 164 -8.36 26.84 -1.92
C PRO A 164 -7.78 25.68 -1.10
N GLU A 165 -7.94 25.73 0.21
CA GLU A 165 -7.76 24.55 1.05
C GLU A 165 -8.70 23.43 0.60
N ILE A 166 -8.27 22.18 0.82
CA ILE A 166 -8.96 21.02 0.26
C ILE A 166 -10.40 20.90 0.73
N GLU A 167 -10.68 21.23 1.98
CA GLU A 167 -12.01 21.21 2.56
C GLU A 167 -12.96 22.22 1.87
N ALA A 168 -12.47 23.42 1.62
CA ALA A 168 -13.24 24.43 0.89
C ALA A 168 -13.49 24.02 -0.56
N LEU A 169 -12.52 23.33 -1.20
CA LEU A 169 -12.72 22.80 -2.54
C LEU A 169 -13.77 21.69 -2.58
N VAL A 170 -13.80 20.83 -1.57
CA VAL A 170 -14.83 19.78 -1.42
C VAL A 170 -16.21 20.40 -1.25
N GLU A 171 -16.36 21.42 -0.38
CA GLU A 171 -17.63 22.13 -0.19
C GLU A 171 -18.10 22.81 -1.48
N GLU A 172 -17.19 23.47 -2.20
CA GLU A 172 -17.49 24.08 -3.51
C GLU A 172 -17.94 23.04 -4.52
N ALA A 173 -17.23 21.91 -4.61
CA ALA A 173 -17.58 20.82 -5.51
C ALA A 173 -18.95 20.22 -5.19
N LEU A 174 -19.25 19.96 -3.91
CA LEU A 174 -20.57 19.47 -3.48
C LEU A 174 -21.68 20.47 -3.81
N GLY A 175 -21.47 21.76 -3.56
CA GLY A 175 -22.43 22.81 -3.92
C GLY A 175 -22.70 22.91 -5.43
N CYS A 176 -21.69 22.63 -6.26
CA CYS A 176 -21.87 22.51 -7.71
C CYS A 176 -22.64 21.25 -8.08
N LEU A 177 -22.34 20.12 -7.43
CA LEU A 177 -22.97 18.83 -7.69
C LEU A 177 -24.43 18.77 -7.29
N ASP A 178 -24.88 19.54 -6.29
CA ASP A 178 -26.29 19.66 -5.89
C ASP A 178 -27.16 20.17 -7.04
N ASN A 179 -26.59 20.86 -8.03
CA ASN A 179 -27.27 21.36 -9.20
C ASN A 179 -27.08 20.48 -10.44
N CYS A 180 -26.43 19.30 -10.31
CA CYS A 180 -26.15 18.41 -11.40
C CYS A 180 -27.14 17.23 -11.44
N ASP A 181 -27.71 16.96 -12.61
CA ASP A 181 -28.54 15.78 -12.84
C ASP A 181 -27.92 14.92 -13.94
N PHE A 182 -27.44 13.75 -13.57
CA PHE A 182 -26.88 12.76 -14.50
C PHE A 182 -27.92 11.76 -15.04
N GLY A 183 -29.20 11.92 -14.68
CA GLY A 183 -30.29 11.10 -15.16
C GLY A 183 -30.36 9.67 -14.61
N ARG A 184 -29.31 9.20 -13.99
CA ARG A 184 -29.22 7.89 -13.32
C ARG A 184 -28.18 7.91 -12.20
N ARG A 185 -28.25 6.91 -11.31
CA ARG A 185 -27.27 6.75 -10.24
C ARG A 185 -25.89 6.45 -10.80
N LEU A 186 -24.90 7.20 -10.32
CA LEU A 186 -23.50 6.95 -10.61
C LEU A 186 -22.89 6.00 -9.58
N HIS A 187 -22.13 5.03 -10.05
CA HIS A 187 -21.29 4.21 -9.18
C HIS A 187 -20.18 5.06 -8.56
N ARG A 188 -19.60 5.97 -9.36
CA ARG A 188 -18.51 6.84 -8.93
C ARG A 188 -18.44 8.09 -9.81
N LEU A 189 -18.14 9.21 -9.19
CA LEU A 189 -17.81 10.47 -9.86
C LEU A 189 -16.41 10.92 -9.41
N ASP A 190 -15.51 11.03 -10.35
CA ASP A 190 -14.14 11.48 -10.14
C ASP A 190 -13.98 12.90 -10.69
N LEU A 191 -13.50 13.82 -9.86
CA LEU A 191 -13.19 15.19 -10.25
C LEU A 191 -11.68 15.43 -10.15
N THR A 192 -11.07 15.76 -11.27
CA THR A 192 -9.70 16.25 -11.33
C THR A 192 -9.75 17.75 -11.56
N ILE A 193 -9.46 18.54 -10.52
CA ILE A 193 -9.62 20.00 -10.55
C ILE A 193 -8.26 20.68 -10.61
N THR A 194 -8.04 21.51 -11.64
CA THR A 194 -6.83 22.29 -11.82
C THR A 194 -7.13 23.77 -11.60
N SER A 195 -6.35 24.44 -10.75
CA SER A 195 -6.45 25.88 -10.48
C SER A 195 -5.41 26.62 -11.31
N ARG A 196 -5.84 27.57 -12.17
CA ARG A 196 -4.96 28.31 -13.09
C ARG A 196 -4.08 29.36 -12.41
N GLY A 197 -4.43 29.81 -11.22
CA GLY A 197 -3.68 30.82 -10.48
C GLY A 197 -2.38 30.34 -9.83
N ASP A 198 -2.13 29.05 -9.83
CA ASP A 198 -0.95 28.44 -9.21
C ASP A 198 0.16 28.26 -10.25
N SER A 199 1.01 29.26 -10.40
CA SER A 199 2.19 29.24 -11.28
C SER A 199 3.38 28.52 -10.66
N ASP A 200 3.19 27.54 -9.81
CA ASP A 200 4.31 26.95 -9.12
C ASP A 200 4.97 25.82 -9.92
N ALA A 201 6.27 25.96 -10.03
CA ALA A 201 7.17 25.00 -10.62
C ALA A 201 7.18 23.61 -9.91
N GLN A 202 6.35 23.43 -8.89
CA GLN A 202 6.29 22.23 -8.03
C GLN A 202 5.08 21.34 -8.27
N GLY A 203 4.19 21.69 -9.19
CA GLY A 203 3.18 20.75 -9.66
C GLY A 203 2.01 20.46 -8.73
N GLN A 204 1.69 21.33 -7.82
CA GLN A 204 0.61 21.13 -6.85
C GLN A 204 -0.75 21.74 -7.24
N GLY A 205 -0.89 22.22 -8.47
CA GLY A 205 -2.12 22.87 -8.95
C GLY A 205 -3.31 21.95 -9.18
N THR A 206 -3.12 20.62 -9.22
CA THR A 206 -4.18 19.66 -9.54
C THR A 206 -4.57 18.85 -8.31
N GLN A 207 -5.88 18.76 -8.03
CA GLN A 207 -6.45 17.98 -6.93
C GLN A 207 -7.43 16.95 -7.47
N HIS A 208 -7.43 15.76 -6.86
CA HIS A 208 -8.35 14.67 -7.20
C HIS A 208 -9.34 14.48 -6.06
N LEU A 209 -10.62 14.53 -6.38
CA LEU A 209 -11.73 14.25 -5.47
C LEU A 209 -12.58 13.15 -6.07
N THR A 210 -13.00 12.21 -5.24
CA THR A 210 -13.90 11.13 -5.64
C THR A 210 -15.16 11.18 -4.81
N PHE A 211 -16.30 11.10 -5.47
CA PHE A 211 -17.61 11.11 -4.82
C PHE A 211 -18.37 9.81 -5.11
N ARG A 212 -19.10 9.35 -4.10
CA ARG A 212 -20.08 8.27 -4.18
C ARG A 212 -21.48 8.84 -4.06
N GLN A 213 -22.41 8.35 -4.85
CA GLN A 213 -23.78 8.78 -4.74
C GLN A 213 -24.53 7.94 -3.70
N ALA A 214 -25.03 8.59 -2.65
CA ALA A 214 -25.84 7.96 -1.62
C ALA A 214 -27.22 7.54 -2.16
N PRO A 215 -27.99 6.70 -1.42
CA PRO A 215 -29.33 6.26 -1.86
C PRO A 215 -30.34 7.39 -2.05
N ASP A 216 -30.18 8.50 -1.36
CA ASP A 216 -31.00 9.71 -1.48
C ASP A 216 -30.64 10.59 -2.69
N GLY A 217 -29.58 10.21 -3.42
CA GLY A 217 -29.06 10.94 -4.58
C GLY A 217 -27.97 11.95 -4.27
N SER A 218 -27.72 12.26 -3.00
CA SER A 218 -26.65 13.18 -2.59
C SER A 218 -25.27 12.59 -2.87
N PHE A 219 -24.27 13.46 -3.06
CA PHE A 219 -22.88 13.05 -3.23
C PHE A 219 -22.12 13.12 -1.91
N VAL A 220 -21.33 12.09 -1.63
CA VAL A 220 -20.47 12.01 -0.45
C VAL A 220 -19.04 11.72 -0.90
N GLU A 221 -18.07 12.49 -0.38
CA GLU A 221 -16.66 12.26 -0.71
C GLU A 221 -16.17 10.90 -0.24
N ASP A 222 -15.46 10.19 -1.12
CA ASP A 222 -14.71 8.98 -0.78
C ASP A 222 -13.27 9.37 -0.38
N LEU A 223 -13.07 9.60 0.92
CA LEU A 223 -11.81 10.09 1.49
C LEU A 223 -10.60 9.20 1.18
N LEU A 224 -10.82 7.92 0.86
CA LEU A 224 -9.74 7.01 0.45
C LEU A 224 -9.02 7.53 -0.79
N TYR A 225 -9.76 8.15 -1.70
CA TYR A 225 -9.25 8.62 -2.98
C TYR A 225 -8.99 10.14 -3.01
N ARG A 226 -9.00 10.82 -1.87
CA ARG A 226 -8.61 12.23 -1.82
C ARG A 226 -7.17 12.41 -2.31
N ASN A 227 -6.98 13.26 -3.33
CA ASN A 227 -5.71 13.45 -4.04
C ASN A 227 -5.09 12.17 -4.65
N LEU A 228 -5.93 11.18 -4.93
CA LEU A 228 -5.55 9.94 -5.57
C LEU A 228 -6.65 9.51 -6.54
N HIS A 229 -6.39 9.53 -7.83
CA HIS A 229 -7.37 9.06 -8.79
C HIS A 229 -7.66 7.55 -8.59
N PRO A 230 -8.94 7.11 -8.54
CA PRO A 230 -9.30 5.72 -8.25
C PRO A 230 -8.72 4.69 -9.21
N MET A 231 -8.52 5.06 -10.48
CA MET A 231 -7.88 4.17 -11.45
C MET A 231 -6.42 3.90 -11.11
N LEU A 232 -5.72 4.87 -10.53
CA LEU A 232 -4.40 4.64 -9.97
C LEU A 232 -4.48 3.74 -8.74
N GLY A 233 -5.48 3.93 -7.88
CA GLY A 233 -5.78 3.05 -6.75
C GLY A 233 -6.00 1.59 -7.20
N LYS A 234 -6.73 1.37 -8.30
CA LYS A 234 -6.91 0.06 -8.91
C LYS A 234 -5.58 -0.52 -9.42
N ARG A 235 -4.76 0.29 -10.08
CA ARG A 235 -3.43 -0.13 -10.57
C ARG A 235 -2.46 -0.48 -9.46
N LEU A 236 -2.62 0.11 -8.29
CA LEU A 236 -1.82 -0.15 -7.08
C LEU A 236 -2.42 -1.22 -6.17
N ASP A 237 -3.49 -1.90 -6.62
CA ASP A 237 -4.21 -2.93 -5.86
C ASP A 237 -4.56 -2.48 -4.43
N LEU A 238 -5.08 -1.26 -4.25
CA LEU A 238 -5.48 -0.76 -2.93
C LEU A 238 -6.56 -1.62 -2.26
N TRP A 239 -7.30 -2.44 -3.03
CA TRP A 239 -8.22 -3.44 -2.50
C TRP A 239 -7.55 -4.40 -1.50
N ARG A 240 -6.23 -4.63 -1.64
CA ARG A 240 -5.46 -5.44 -0.69
C ARG A 240 -5.46 -4.86 0.73
N LEU A 241 -5.76 -3.57 0.87
CA LEU A 241 -5.87 -2.86 2.14
C LEU A 241 -7.32 -2.80 2.67
N SER A 242 -8.28 -3.50 2.04
CA SER A 242 -9.72 -3.41 2.36
C SER A 242 -10.10 -3.80 3.79
N ASN A 243 -9.25 -4.56 4.49
CA ASN A 243 -9.43 -4.90 5.91
C ASN A 243 -9.07 -3.74 6.87
N PHE A 244 -8.61 -2.61 6.33
CA PHE A 244 -8.24 -1.42 7.11
C PHE A 244 -9.14 -0.24 6.73
N THR A 245 -9.45 0.58 7.72
CA THR A 245 -9.92 1.94 7.49
C THR A 245 -8.69 2.79 7.20
N LEU A 246 -8.65 3.43 6.04
CA LEU A 246 -7.48 4.14 5.54
C LEU A 246 -7.69 5.65 5.60
N GLU A 247 -6.64 6.34 5.98
CA GLU A 247 -6.50 7.79 5.90
C GLU A 247 -5.29 8.11 5.01
N ARG A 248 -5.48 9.00 4.04
CA ARG A 248 -4.39 9.46 3.16
C ARG A 248 -3.52 10.46 3.90
N LEU A 249 -2.22 10.20 3.96
CA LEU A 249 -1.24 11.10 4.59
C LEU A 249 -0.42 11.86 3.53
N PRO A 250 0.10 13.04 3.86
CA PRO A 250 1.02 13.78 2.99
C PRO A 250 2.25 12.93 2.63
N SER A 251 2.63 12.96 1.37
CA SER A 251 3.79 12.21 0.86
C SER A 251 4.33 12.85 -0.42
N PRO A 252 5.60 12.58 -0.77
CA PRO A 252 6.17 13.01 -2.04
C PRO A 252 5.38 12.46 -3.23
N GLU A 253 5.56 13.10 -4.37
CA GLU A 253 5.07 12.61 -5.65
C GLU A 253 5.55 11.16 -5.91
N ASP A 254 4.76 10.36 -6.59
CA ASP A 254 4.99 8.92 -6.82
C ASP A 254 4.91 8.01 -5.56
N VAL A 255 4.70 8.57 -4.37
CA VAL A 255 4.52 7.81 -3.12
C VAL A 255 3.13 8.10 -2.54
N TYR A 256 2.37 7.04 -2.26
CA TYR A 256 1.05 7.12 -1.65
C TYR A 256 1.12 6.53 -0.25
N LEU A 257 1.06 7.40 0.75
CA LEU A 257 1.16 7.01 2.16
C LEU A 257 -0.22 6.99 2.80
N PHE A 258 -0.54 5.88 3.45
CA PHE A 258 -1.80 5.68 4.17
C PHE A 258 -1.54 5.31 5.62
N ALA A 259 -2.28 5.92 6.54
CA ALA A 259 -2.49 5.38 7.87
C ALA A 259 -3.68 4.42 7.84
N GLY A 260 -3.49 3.21 8.31
CA GLY A 260 -4.52 2.19 8.35
C GLY A 260 -4.80 1.71 9.77
N VAL A 261 -6.07 1.58 10.11
CA VAL A 261 -6.54 0.94 11.34
C VAL A 261 -7.35 -0.29 10.94
N ALA A 262 -6.95 -1.46 11.43
CA ALA A 262 -7.65 -2.69 11.08
C ALA A 262 -9.08 -2.68 11.62
N LYS A 263 -10.04 -3.09 10.77
CA LYS A 263 -11.48 -3.03 11.05
C LYS A 263 -11.90 -3.97 12.19
N ASP A 264 -11.22 -5.10 12.31
CA ASP A 264 -11.47 -6.13 13.32
C ASP A 264 -10.53 -6.04 14.53
N ASN A 265 -9.47 -5.20 14.47
CA ASN A 265 -8.53 -4.98 15.56
C ASN A 265 -8.06 -3.51 15.61
N PRO A 266 -8.76 -2.61 16.29
CA PRO A 266 -8.41 -1.18 16.37
C PRO A 266 -7.03 -0.87 16.97
N LYS A 267 -6.39 -1.84 17.61
CA LYS A 267 -5.02 -1.73 18.12
C LYS A 267 -3.98 -1.99 17.03
N ASP A 268 -4.35 -2.64 15.94
CA ASP A 268 -3.49 -2.84 14.78
C ASP A 268 -3.52 -1.57 13.90
N ARG A 269 -2.57 -0.70 14.15
CA ARG A 269 -2.36 0.54 13.42
C ARG A 269 -1.09 0.43 12.60
N ARG A 270 -1.17 0.65 11.29
CA ARG A 270 -0.04 0.53 10.35
C ARG A 270 0.05 1.71 9.42
N LEU A 271 1.26 1.95 8.94
CA LEU A 271 1.50 2.77 7.76
C LEU A 271 1.70 1.86 6.53
N PHE A 272 1.08 2.24 5.44
CA PHE A 272 1.26 1.62 4.13
C PHE A 272 1.79 2.67 3.18
N ALA A 273 3.04 2.53 2.76
CA ALA A 273 3.59 3.34 1.67
C ALA A 273 3.53 2.52 0.39
N VAL A 274 2.82 3.03 -0.61
CA VAL A 274 2.65 2.38 -1.91
C VAL A 274 3.25 3.29 -2.96
N ALA A 275 4.06 2.76 -3.86
CA ALA A 275 4.70 3.56 -4.89
C ALA A 275 4.88 2.80 -6.20
N GLU A 276 4.97 3.52 -7.33
CA GLU A 276 5.31 2.96 -8.63
C GLU A 276 6.79 3.19 -8.96
N VAL A 277 7.44 2.12 -9.42
CA VAL A 277 8.77 2.17 -10.00
C VAL A 277 8.61 2.01 -11.51
N ARG A 278 8.84 3.09 -12.26
CA ARG A 278 8.58 3.16 -13.70
C ARG A 278 9.82 2.90 -14.55
N ASP A 279 10.98 2.74 -13.92
CA ASP A 279 12.26 2.54 -14.57
C ASP A 279 13.13 1.61 -13.73
N LEU A 280 13.76 0.62 -14.37
CA LEU A 280 14.73 -0.32 -13.81
C LEU A 280 16.08 -0.22 -14.52
N LEU A 281 16.44 0.96 -15.02
CA LEU A 281 17.74 1.15 -15.63
C LEU A 281 18.85 0.82 -14.62
N LYS A 282 19.69 -0.14 -15.01
CA LYS A 282 20.87 -0.53 -14.23
C LYS A 282 22.01 0.42 -14.55
N VAL A 283 22.56 1.05 -13.53
CA VAL A 283 23.66 1.99 -13.66
C VAL A 283 24.86 1.46 -12.89
N ARG A 284 26.01 1.47 -13.55
CA ARG A 284 27.29 1.14 -12.93
C ARG A 284 27.92 2.40 -12.36
N ASP A 285 28.18 2.38 -11.07
CA ASP A 285 28.93 3.43 -10.39
C ASP A 285 30.39 3.35 -10.84
N GLU A 286 30.93 4.45 -11.37
CA GLU A 286 32.26 4.50 -11.97
C GLU A 286 33.37 4.37 -10.91
N ASP A 287 33.12 4.84 -9.68
CA ASP A 287 34.12 4.84 -8.61
C ASP A 287 34.19 3.47 -7.90
N THR A 288 33.05 2.86 -7.65
CA THR A 288 32.96 1.60 -6.89
C THR A 288 32.81 0.37 -7.79
N GLY A 289 32.51 0.56 -9.07
CA GLY A 289 32.20 -0.52 -10.02
C GLY A 289 30.90 -1.26 -9.71
N ARG A 290 30.15 -0.84 -8.69
CA ARG A 290 28.89 -1.46 -8.27
C ARG A 290 27.75 -1.10 -9.22
N GLU A 291 27.00 -2.10 -9.60
CA GLU A 291 25.78 -1.92 -10.38
C GLU A 291 24.58 -1.74 -9.43
N THR A 292 23.77 -0.73 -9.70
CA THR A 292 22.62 -0.38 -8.88
C THR A 292 21.40 -0.06 -9.77
N TYR A 293 20.23 0.00 -9.16
CA TYR A 293 18.96 0.44 -9.78
C TYR A 293 18.54 1.78 -9.14
N PRO A 294 19.07 2.92 -9.59
CA PRO A 294 18.93 4.19 -8.87
C PRO A 294 17.49 4.64 -8.69
N ARG A 295 16.61 4.36 -9.67
CA ARG A 295 15.20 4.74 -9.59
C ARG A 295 14.45 3.92 -8.53
N LEU A 296 14.68 2.60 -8.49
CA LEU A 296 14.13 1.71 -7.46
C LEU A 296 14.59 2.16 -6.07
N GLY A 297 15.90 2.42 -5.92
CA GLY A 297 16.49 2.92 -4.68
C GLY A 297 15.86 4.24 -4.23
N ARG A 298 15.79 5.22 -5.12
CA ARG A 298 15.24 6.54 -4.83
C ARG A 298 13.78 6.50 -4.38
N VAL A 299 12.93 5.76 -5.08
CA VAL A 299 11.50 5.63 -4.75
C VAL A 299 11.33 4.97 -3.38
N GLY A 300 12.08 3.89 -3.10
CA GLY A 300 12.05 3.24 -1.80
C GLY A 300 12.49 4.16 -0.66
N LEU A 301 13.56 4.95 -0.87
CA LEU A 301 14.04 5.93 0.11
C LEU A 301 13.03 7.06 0.37
N GLN A 302 12.39 7.58 -0.67
CA GLN A 302 11.34 8.59 -0.55
C GLN A 302 10.14 8.06 0.25
N ALA A 303 9.73 6.82 0.00
CA ALA A 303 8.65 6.16 0.73
C ALA A 303 9.00 5.98 2.22
N LEU A 304 10.22 5.53 2.52
CA LEU A 304 10.69 5.39 3.90
C LEU A 304 10.81 6.75 4.61
N ALA A 305 11.26 7.78 3.92
CA ALA A 305 11.32 9.14 4.47
C ALA A 305 9.91 9.67 4.81
N ALA A 306 8.92 9.46 3.93
CA ALA A 306 7.53 9.82 4.19
C ALA A 306 6.96 9.07 5.41
N MET A 307 7.21 7.75 5.52
CA MET A 307 6.81 6.98 6.70
C MET A 307 7.43 7.51 7.99
N ARG A 308 8.72 7.84 7.98
CA ARG A 308 9.41 8.38 9.15
C ARG A 308 8.88 9.76 9.55
N SER A 309 8.61 10.61 8.57
CA SER A 309 7.97 11.90 8.80
C SER A 309 6.61 11.72 9.47
N ALA A 310 5.75 10.85 8.94
CA ALA A 310 4.46 10.54 9.53
C ALA A 310 4.60 10.00 10.98
N LEU A 311 5.53 9.08 11.23
CA LEU A 311 5.76 8.51 12.56
C LEU A 311 6.26 9.53 13.58
N SER A 312 6.88 10.64 13.15
CA SER A 312 7.32 11.70 14.06
C SER A 312 6.18 12.43 14.74
N HIS A 313 4.98 12.42 14.14
CA HIS A 313 3.78 13.04 14.69
C HIS A 313 3.05 12.18 15.74
N TYR A 314 3.45 10.92 15.90
CA TYR A 314 2.87 10.03 16.90
C TYR A 314 3.71 9.98 18.18
N PRO A 315 3.09 10.00 19.37
CA PRO A 315 3.79 9.70 20.61
C PRO A 315 4.48 8.33 20.51
N PRO A 316 5.67 8.12 21.11
CA PRO A 316 6.44 6.89 20.97
C PRO A 316 5.66 5.59 21.25
N ARG A 317 4.72 5.63 22.21
CA ARG A 317 3.89 4.47 22.59
C ARG A 317 2.74 4.18 21.61
N GLU A 318 2.35 5.16 20.81
CA GLU A 318 1.22 5.07 19.86
C GLU A 318 1.66 4.93 18.41
N ARG A 319 2.97 4.90 18.17
CA ARG A 319 3.51 4.81 16.82
C ARG A 319 3.02 3.55 16.12
N PRO A 320 2.45 3.67 14.92
CA PRO A 320 2.14 2.54 14.06
C PRO A 320 3.33 1.59 13.92
N SER A 321 3.04 0.30 13.91
CA SER A 321 4.04 -0.77 13.75
C SER A 321 3.53 -1.79 12.74
N ALA A 322 4.36 -2.75 12.36
CA ALA A 322 4.09 -3.66 11.25
C ALA A 322 3.82 -2.92 9.93
N ASN A 323 4.49 -1.78 9.76
CA ASN A 323 4.37 -0.94 8.58
C ASN A 323 4.85 -1.68 7.34
N ARG A 324 4.31 -1.33 6.17
CA ARG A 324 4.65 -1.99 4.91
C ARG A 324 5.01 -0.98 3.84
N LEU A 325 6.07 -1.29 3.11
CA LEU A 325 6.43 -0.64 1.87
C LEU A 325 6.05 -1.55 0.71
N VAL A 326 5.24 -1.05 -0.22
CA VAL A 326 4.78 -1.79 -1.40
C VAL A 326 5.24 -1.04 -2.65
N LEU A 327 6.06 -1.68 -3.45
CA LEU A 327 6.60 -1.11 -4.70
C LEU A 327 6.01 -1.87 -5.90
N TRP A 328 5.38 -1.14 -6.81
CA TRP A 328 4.89 -1.67 -8.08
C TRP A 328 5.92 -1.38 -9.15
N VAL A 329 6.65 -2.39 -9.55
CA VAL A 329 7.67 -2.31 -10.59
C VAL A 329 7.00 -2.54 -11.94
N ARG A 330 7.00 -1.52 -12.79
CA ARG A 330 6.31 -1.55 -14.09
C ARG A 330 7.12 -2.14 -15.23
N PRO A 331 8.45 -1.88 -15.30
CA PRO A 331 9.29 -2.60 -16.25
C PRO A 331 9.35 -4.10 -15.94
N THR A 332 9.57 -4.89 -16.98
CA THR A 332 9.80 -6.33 -16.85
C THR A 332 10.94 -6.61 -15.86
N TRP A 333 10.69 -7.54 -14.94
CA TRP A 333 11.64 -7.89 -13.88
C TRP A 333 12.65 -8.92 -14.36
N GLU A 334 13.87 -8.48 -14.59
CA GLU A 334 14.99 -9.33 -15.00
C GLU A 334 16.13 -9.35 -13.97
N VAL A 335 15.88 -8.87 -12.76
CA VAL A 335 16.88 -8.82 -11.69
C VAL A 335 17.17 -10.22 -11.18
N PRO A 336 18.41 -10.71 -11.32
CA PRO A 336 18.75 -12.07 -10.94
C PRO A 336 18.65 -12.26 -9.41
N PRO A 337 18.28 -13.47 -8.93
CA PRO A 337 18.14 -13.75 -7.50
C PRO A 337 19.41 -13.47 -6.68
N SER A 338 20.58 -13.58 -7.29
CA SER A 338 21.87 -13.26 -6.64
C SER A 338 22.01 -11.79 -6.24
N GLU A 339 21.26 -10.86 -6.85
CA GLU A 339 21.31 -9.44 -6.56
C GLU A 339 20.27 -9.02 -5.49
N TRP A 340 19.25 -9.84 -5.20
CA TRP A 340 18.18 -9.49 -4.25
C TRP A 340 18.67 -9.17 -2.83
N PRO A 341 19.65 -9.90 -2.25
CA PRO A 341 20.19 -9.53 -0.94
C PRO A 341 20.84 -8.16 -0.92
N ALA A 342 21.53 -7.78 -2.01
CA ALA A 342 22.14 -6.47 -2.13
C ALA A 342 21.08 -5.35 -2.23
N LEU A 343 20.02 -5.56 -3.03
CA LEU A 343 18.89 -4.64 -3.10
C LEU A 343 18.22 -4.45 -1.73
N ALA A 344 18.00 -5.53 -0.99
CA ALA A 344 17.42 -5.48 0.35
C ALA A 344 18.33 -4.74 1.32
N ALA A 345 19.65 -4.97 1.26
CA ALA A 345 20.63 -4.37 2.15
C ALA A 345 20.65 -2.83 2.09
N ASP A 346 20.41 -2.25 0.93
CA ASP A 346 20.39 -0.80 0.74
C ASP A 346 19.26 -0.11 1.53
N TYR A 347 18.16 -0.82 1.80
CA TYR A 347 17.02 -0.30 2.55
C TYR A 347 17.05 -0.59 4.04
N LEU A 348 17.75 -1.65 4.48
CA LEU A 348 17.75 -2.12 5.87
C LEU A 348 18.16 -1.03 6.89
N PRO A 349 19.21 -0.21 6.67
CA PRO A 349 19.59 0.81 7.63
C PRO A 349 18.53 1.89 7.83
N LEU A 350 17.77 2.18 6.78
CA LEU A 350 16.74 3.22 6.77
C LEU A 350 15.39 2.71 7.26
N ALA A 351 15.15 1.43 7.12
CA ALA A 351 13.99 0.75 7.65
C ALA A 351 13.96 0.72 9.19
N LYS A 352 15.17 0.76 9.81
CA LYS A 352 15.31 0.87 11.27
C LYS A 352 14.70 2.20 11.74
N GLY A 353 13.69 2.13 12.60
CA GLY A 353 12.96 3.31 13.09
C GLY A 353 11.72 3.70 12.25
N ALA A 354 11.51 3.09 11.09
CA ALA A 354 10.25 3.20 10.35
C ALA A 354 9.18 2.21 10.81
N GLY A 355 9.46 1.33 11.79
CA GLY A 355 8.57 0.27 12.22
C GLY A 355 8.19 -0.68 11.10
N LEU A 356 9.07 -0.84 10.12
CA LEU A 356 8.82 -1.61 8.90
C LEU A 356 8.87 -3.10 9.21
N ASP A 357 7.80 -3.82 8.83
CA ASP A 357 7.69 -5.27 8.94
C ASP A 357 8.10 -5.93 7.62
N LYS A 358 7.60 -5.38 6.51
CA LYS A 358 7.78 -5.96 5.18
C LYS A 358 8.05 -4.91 4.10
N VAL A 359 8.91 -5.30 3.16
CA VAL A 359 8.99 -4.66 1.82
C VAL A 359 8.45 -5.67 0.81
N VAL A 360 7.52 -5.22 -0.02
CA VAL A 360 6.86 -6.05 -1.03
C VAL A 360 7.03 -5.39 -2.39
N LEU A 361 7.65 -6.10 -3.33
CA LEU A 361 7.77 -5.65 -4.71
C LEU A 361 6.82 -6.50 -5.56
N HIS A 362 5.83 -5.87 -6.17
CA HIS A 362 5.03 -6.48 -7.23
C HIS A 362 5.76 -6.28 -8.55
N VAL A 363 6.01 -7.36 -9.25
CA VAL A 363 6.83 -7.37 -10.46
C VAL A 363 6.16 -8.21 -11.55
N HIS A 364 6.51 -7.93 -12.81
CA HIS A 364 6.10 -8.72 -13.97
C HIS A 364 7.33 -9.40 -14.54
N GLN A 365 7.28 -10.69 -14.74
CA GLN A 365 8.38 -11.42 -15.36
C GLN A 365 7.91 -12.19 -16.62
N PRO A 366 8.79 -12.42 -17.61
CA PRO A 366 8.43 -13.22 -18.76
C PRO A 366 8.15 -14.67 -18.34
N VAL A 367 7.08 -15.24 -18.89
CA VAL A 367 6.81 -16.67 -18.75
C VAL A 367 7.81 -17.43 -19.59
N ARG A 368 8.41 -18.47 -19.02
CA ARG A 368 9.40 -19.32 -19.69
C ARG A 368 8.91 -20.76 -19.76
N ASP A 369 9.28 -21.45 -20.84
CA ASP A 369 9.08 -22.90 -20.97
C ASP A 369 10.10 -23.69 -20.12
N ASP A 370 9.98 -25.01 -20.15
CA ASP A 370 10.86 -25.93 -19.40
C ASP A 370 12.34 -25.83 -19.85
N ASP A 371 12.59 -25.34 -21.07
CA ASP A 371 13.92 -25.13 -21.65
C ASP A 371 14.45 -23.70 -21.36
N GLY A 372 13.65 -22.86 -20.71
CA GLY A 372 14.01 -21.48 -20.32
C GLY A 372 13.77 -20.42 -21.39
N HIS A 373 13.16 -20.74 -22.52
CA HIS A 373 12.83 -19.78 -23.56
C HIS A 373 11.57 -18.98 -23.17
N VAL A 374 11.57 -17.71 -23.55
CA VAL A 374 10.40 -16.84 -23.31
C VAL A 374 9.24 -17.24 -24.21
N ILE A 375 8.10 -17.52 -23.61
CA ILE A 375 6.86 -17.82 -24.34
C ILE A 375 6.28 -16.51 -24.87
N VAL A 376 5.97 -16.48 -26.15
CA VAL A 376 5.37 -15.32 -26.81
C VAL A 376 3.92 -15.62 -27.21
N ASP A 377 3.08 -14.61 -27.17
CA ASP A 377 1.72 -14.68 -27.70
C ASP A 377 1.76 -14.80 -29.23
N GLU A 378 1.14 -15.84 -29.78
CA GLU A 378 1.18 -16.15 -31.22
C GLU A 378 0.56 -15.05 -32.10
N LYS A 379 -0.34 -14.22 -31.55
CA LYS A 379 -1.03 -13.17 -32.33
C LYS A 379 -0.31 -11.84 -32.31
N SER A 380 0.24 -11.47 -31.16
CA SER A 380 0.91 -10.17 -30.96
C SER A 380 2.43 -10.25 -31.09
N GLY A 381 3.03 -11.45 -30.97
CA GLY A 381 4.48 -11.63 -30.90
C GLY A 381 5.11 -11.08 -29.61
N ALA A 382 4.30 -10.60 -28.65
CA ALA A 382 4.78 -10.09 -27.37
C ALA A 382 5.06 -11.22 -26.38
N ALA A 383 6.06 -11.04 -25.53
CA ALA A 383 6.32 -11.96 -24.43
C ALA A 383 5.10 -12.05 -23.51
N LEU A 384 4.70 -13.26 -23.14
CA LEU A 384 3.73 -13.48 -22.09
C LEU A 384 4.39 -13.13 -20.77
N GLU A 385 3.70 -12.34 -19.94
CA GLU A 385 4.19 -11.95 -18.62
C GLU A 385 3.29 -12.53 -17.53
N GLU A 386 3.89 -12.87 -16.41
CA GLU A 386 3.20 -13.28 -15.20
C GLU A 386 3.53 -12.36 -14.04
N ASP A 387 2.55 -12.19 -13.13
CA ASP A 387 2.71 -11.38 -11.94
C ASP A 387 3.40 -12.19 -10.84
N LYS A 388 4.47 -11.64 -10.25
CA LYS A 388 5.19 -12.22 -9.11
C LYS A 388 5.36 -11.19 -8.00
N VAL A 389 5.69 -11.68 -6.82
CA VAL A 389 5.93 -10.86 -5.65
C VAL A 389 7.25 -11.25 -5.00
N LEU A 390 8.15 -10.29 -4.88
CA LEU A 390 9.35 -10.38 -4.06
C LEU A 390 9.04 -9.77 -2.69
N THR A 391 9.12 -10.56 -1.63
CA THR A 391 8.87 -10.11 -0.26
C THR A 391 10.13 -10.19 0.57
N VAL A 392 10.47 -9.10 1.24
CA VAL A 392 11.53 -9.03 2.24
C VAL A 392 10.88 -8.92 3.61
N ASP A 393 10.99 -9.97 4.42
CA ASP A 393 10.42 -10.08 5.77
C ASP A 393 11.50 -9.96 6.85
N GLY A 394 11.07 -9.69 8.08
CA GLY A 394 11.97 -9.71 9.25
C GLY A 394 12.91 -8.52 9.33
N ILE A 395 12.55 -7.41 8.70
CA ILE A 395 13.36 -6.19 8.70
C ILE A 395 13.51 -5.65 10.13
N GLY A 396 14.75 -5.55 10.59
CA GLY A 396 15.05 -5.11 11.97
C GLY A 396 15.01 -6.21 13.03
N ARG A 397 14.77 -7.47 12.63
CA ARG A 397 14.83 -8.67 13.48
C ARG A 397 16.09 -9.47 13.20
N THR A 398 16.32 -10.51 14.00
CA THR A 398 17.41 -11.48 13.78
C THR A 398 17.07 -12.38 12.58
N GLY A 399 17.41 -11.95 11.39
CA GLY A 399 17.26 -12.72 10.17
C GLY A 399 16.24 -12.15 9.19
N THR A 400 16.75 -11.47 8.16
CA THR A 400 15.93 -11.03 7.03
C THR A 400 15.71 -12.21 6.09
N THR A 401 14.46 -12.47 5.71
CA THR A 401 14.09 -13.52 4.76
C THR A 401 13.58 -12.90 3.47
N ILE A 402 14.08 -13.37 2.33
CA ILE A 402 13.62 -12.99 1.00
C ILE A 402 12.83 -14.15 0.40
N ARG A 403 11.61 -13.88 -0.06
CA ARG A 403 10.75 -14.86 -0.71
C ARG A 403 10.25 -14.32 -2.04
N PHE A 404 10.17 -15.18 -3.03
CA PHE A 404 9.64 -14.89 -4.35
C PHE A 404 8.54 -15.91 -4.68
N GLY A 405 7.41 -15.43 -5.19
CA GLY A 405 6.27 -16.30 -5.50
C GLY A 405 5.08 -15.53 -6.06
N ASP A 406 3.97 -16.21 -6.16
CA ASP A 406 2.75 -15.64 -6.72
C ASP A 406 2.10 -14.61 -5.78
N PRO A 407 1.45 -13.58 -6.33
CA PRO A 407 0.69 -12.65 -5.53
C PRO A 407 -0.48 -13.36 -4.86
N GLY A 408 -0.60 -13.20 -3.55
CA GLY A 408 -1.71 -13.79 -2.80
C GLY A 408 -3.06 -13.22 -3.24
N PRO A 409 -4.12 -14.05 -3.32
CA PRO A 409 -5.45 -13.63 -3.79
C PRO A 409 -6.30 -12.94 -2.72
N LYS A 410 -5.76 -12.69 -1.54
CA LYS A 410 -6.53 -12.18 -0.38
C LYS A 410 -5.99 -10.82 0.08
N PRO A 411 -6.87 -9.98 0.66
CA PRO A 411 -6.46 -8.76 1.35
C PRO A 411 -5.47 -9.02 2.48
N ILE A 412 -4.71 -7.99 2.84
CA ILE A 412 -3.80 -8.04 3.98
C ILE A 412 -4.61 -8.26 5.25
N ARG A 413 -4.26 -9.29 6.01
CA ARG A 413 -4.92 -9.60 7.27
C ARG A 413 -4.43 -8.66 8.37
N SER A 414 -5.33 -8.37 9.31
CA SER A 414 -4.98 -7.77 10.59
C SER A 414 -4.03 -8.65 11.39
N LEU A 415 -3.30 -8.04 12.32
CA LEU A 415 -2.51 -8.79 13.30
C LEU A 415 -3.44 -9.54 14.25
N THR A 416 -3.15 -10.80 14.47
CA THR A 416 -3.75 -11.53 15.57
C THR A 416 -3.27 -10.91 16.89
N ARG A 417 -4.06 -11.07 17.95
CA ARG A 417 -3.67 -10.62 19.29
C ARG A 417 -2.31 -11.18 19.71
N TYR A 418 -2.05 -12.43 19.34
CA TYR A 418 -0.75 -13.07 19.57
C TYR A 418 0.39 -12.33 18.86
N ALA A 419 0.29 -12.17 17.54
CA ALA A 419 1.32 -11.49 16.76
C ALA A 419 1.58 -10.04 17.25
N GLN A 420 0.51 -9.34 17.66
CA GLN A 420 0.62 -8.00 18.22
C GLN A 420 1.40 -7.97 19.53
N LYS A 421 1.15 -8.96 20.43
CA LYS A 421 1.89 -9.08 21.68
C LYS A 421 3.36 -9.45 21.43
N VAL A 422 3.64 -10.39 20.50
CA VAL A 422 5.02 -10.72 20.09
C VAL A 422 5.77 -9.47 19.65
N MET A 423 5.20 -8.69 18.72
CA MET A 423 5.81 -7.46 18.25
C MET A 423 6.00 -6.42 19.37
N THR A 424 5.08 -6.37 20.32
CA THR A 424 5.20 -5.45 21.47
C THR A 424 6.36 -5.87 22.38
N ALA A 425 6.50 -7.16 22.69
CA ALA A 425 7.61 -7.67 23.49
C ALA A 425 8.96 -7.42 22.80
N GLU A 426 9.05 -7.71 21.49
CA GLU A 426 10.26 -7.43 20.69
C GLU A 426 10.67 -5.94 20.73
N ARG A 427 9.69 -5.02 20.71
CA ARG A 427 9.96 -3.57 20.87
C ARG A 427 10.58 -3.21 22.22
N PHE A 428 10.29 -3.97 23.25
CA PHE A 428 10.90 -3.85 24.57
C PHE A 428 12.24 -4.58 24.66
N GLY A 429 12.66 -5.25 23.56
CA GLY A 429 13.89 -6.04 23.55
C GLY A 429 13.80 -7.35 24.33
N THR A 430 12.59 -7.87 24.53
CA THR A 430 12.30 -9.08 25.29
C THR A 430 11.53 -10.10 24.44
N PRO A 431 11.73 -11.40 24.65
CA PRO A 431 10.88 -12.40 24.02
C PRO A 431 9.48 -12.40 24.67
N TYR A 432 8.46 -12.74 23.89
CA TYR A 432 7.12 -12.94 24.41
C TYR A 432 7.01 -14.31 25.10
N PRO A 433 6.32 -14.45 26.27
CA PRO A 433 6.32 -15.71 27.05
C PRO A 433 5.95 -16.96 26.25
N TYR A 434 4.95 -16.88 25.40
CA TYR A 434 4.54 -18.04 24.59
C TYR A 434 5.52 -18.38 23.46
N GLU A 435 6.37 -17.45 23.00
CA GLU A 435 7.48 -17.75 22.10
C GLU A 435 8.57 -18.55 22.83
N ILE A 436 8.81 -18.24 24.11
CA ILE A 436 9.70 -19.03 24.97
C ILE A 436 9.13 -20.44 25.15
N VAL A 437 7.83 -20.54 25.43
CA VAL A 437 7.16 -21.84 25.56
C VAL A 437 7.30 -22.66 24.27
N GLN A 438 7.00 -22.08 23.10
CA GLN A 438 7.15 -22.76 21.81
C GLN A 438 8.59 -23.23 21.54
N MET A 439 9.57 -22.40 21.88
CA MET A 439 10.98 -22.75 21.74
C MET A 439 11.36 -23.94 22.63
N LEU A 440 10.83 -24.03 23.86
CA LEU A 440 11.13 -25.07 24.85
C LEU A 440 10.26 -26.33 24.66
N THR A 441 9.29 -26.29 23.78
CA THR A 441 8.35 -27.41 23.54
C THR A 441 8.22 -27.70 22.02
N PRO A 442 9.34 -27.95 21.31
CA PRO A 442 9.25 -28.35 19.91
C PRO A 442 8.50 -29.67 19.78
N ALA A 443 7.76 -29.81 18.65
CA ALA A 443 7.10 -31.09 18.34
C ALA A 443 8.13 -32.14 17.89
N GLU A 444 7.70 -33.39 17.91
CA GLU A 444 8.54 -34.47 17.42
C GLU A 444 8.79 -34.34 15.92
N GLY A 445 10.07 -34.32 15.54
CA GLY A 445 10.50 -34.11 14.14
C GLY A 445 10.81 -32.67 13.75
N ASP A 446 10.57 -31.70 14.63
CA ASP A 446 10.98 -30.32 14.38
C ASP A 446 12.51 -30.18 14.41
N ALA A 447 13.06 -29.39 13.49
CA ALA A 447 14.47 -29.01 13.52
C ALA A 447 14.72 -27.98 14.63
N SER A 448 14.91 -28.43 15.85
CA SER A 448 15.12 -27.58 17.04
C SER A 448 16.39 -28.02 17.80
N PRO A 449 17.17 -27.08 18.35
CA PRO A 449 18.26 -27.38 19.28
C PRO A 449 17.75 -27.84 20.66
N PHE A 450 16.46 -27.65 20.96
CA PHE A 450 15.84 -28.04 22.23
C PHE A 450 15.17 -29.42 22.10
N PRO A 451 15.24 -30.22 23.15
CA PRO A 451 14.57 -31.52 23.17
C PRO A 451 13.04 -31.35 23.15
N ARG A 452 12.34 -32.37 22.69
CA ARG A 452 10.87 -32.45 22.71
C ARG A 452 10.33 -32.07 24.09
N GLY A 453 9.26 -31.28 24.12
CA GLY A 453 8.64 -30.81 25.35
C GLY A 453 7.13 -30.70 25.27
N HIS A 454 6.53 -30.51 26.42
CA HIS A 454 5.09 -30.22 26.57
C HIS A 454 4.89 -29.16 27.65
N PHE A 455 3.97 -28.22 27.38
CA PHE A 455 3.59 -27.18 28.34
C PHE A 455 2.09 -27.23 28.61
N GLN A 456 1.72 -27.37 29.89
CA GLN A 456 0.35 -27.23 30.37
C GLN A 456 0.22 -25.94 31.15
N GLU A 457 -0.49 -24.96 30.58
CA GLU A 457 -0.76 -23.70 31.29
C GLU A 457 -1.69 -23.92 32.46
N LEU A 458 -1.43 -23.18 33.55
CA LEU A 458 -2.20 -23.23 34.79
C LEU A 458 -2.76 -21.83 35.10
N GLU A 459 -3.97 -21.80 35.63
CA GLU A 459 -4.65 -20.57 36.09
C GLU A 459 -5.13 -20.75 37.52
N LEU A 460 -5.26 -19.68 38.30
CA LEU A 460 -5.86 -19.71 39.62
C LEU A 460 -7.33 -20.09 39.52
N ASP A 461 -7.74 -21.03 40.37
CA ASP A 461 -9.15 -21.35 40.57
C ASP A 461 -9.88 -20.22 41.31
N ALA A 462 -11.17 -20.38 41.49
CA ALA A 462 -12.05 -19.41 42.17
C ALA A 462 -11.65 -19.14 43.63
N ASP A 463 -10.91 -20.04 44.26
CA ASP A 463 -10.35 -19.84 45.60
C ASP A 463 -9.19 -18.84 45.65
N GLY A 464 -8.56 -18.54 44.47
CA GLY A 464 -7.42 -17.65 44.35
C GLY A 464 -6.11 -18.18 44.91
N GLU A 465 -6.04 -19.47 45.26
CA GLU A 465 -4.87 -20.12 45.87
C GLU A 465 -4.42 -21.38 45.15
N THR A 466 -5.33 -22.07 44.46
CA THR A 466 -5.06 -23.35 43.79
C THR A 466 -4.88 -23.14 42.29
N LEU A 467 -3.84 -23.74 41.70
CA LEU A 467 -3.59 -23.73 40.27
C LEU A 467 -4.25 -24.94 39.60
N VAL A 468 -5.07 -24.67 38.59
CA VAL A 468 -5.76 -25.67 37.76
C VAL A 468 -5.38 -25.54 36.28
N PRO A 469 -5.37 -26.63 35.51
CA PRO A 469 -5.10 -26.59 34.07
C PRO A 469 -6.10 -25.72 33.34
N THR A 470 -5.60 -24.96 32.37
CA THR A 470 -6.42 -24.16 31.45
C THR A 470 -6.04 -24.41 29.99
N ASP A 471 -7.05 -24.45 29.11
CA ASP A 471 -6.90 -24.61 27.66
C ASP A 471 -7.09 -23.25 26.93
N ARG A 472 -6.81 -22.19 27.64
CA ARG A 472 -6.89 -20.85 27.08
C ARG A 472 -5.95 -20.67 25.86
N PRO A 473 -6.42 -20.09 24.74
CA PRO A 473 -5.54 -19.78 23.63
C PRO A 473 -4.38 -18.87 24.04
N PRO A 474 -3.16 -19.09 23.50
CA PRO A 474 -2.03 -18.21 23.74
C PRO A 474 -2.36 -16.74 23.52
N ALA A 475 -1.78 -15.85 24.32
CA ALA A 475 -2.03 -14.41 24.34
C ALA A 475 -3.33 -13.94 25.03
N ASN A 476 -4.11 -14.83 25.57
CA ASN A 476 -5.33 -14.49 26.34
C ASN A 476 -5.12 -14.54 27.86
N ASN A 477 -3.86 -14.59 28.31
CA ASN A 477 -3.52 -14.50 29.73
C ASN A 477 -4.06 -13.19 30.35
N THR A 478 -4.63 -13.30 31.56
CA THR A 478 -5.26 -12.19 32.28
C THR A 478 -4.30 -11.47 33.21
N ALA A 479 -3.28 -12.16 33.69
CA ALA A 479 -2.22 -11.61 34.53
C ALA A 479 -0.93 -11.33 33.73
N HIS A 480 -0.05 -10.52 34.32
CA HIS A 480 1.25 -10.15 33.70
C HIS A 480 2.30 -11.28 33.84
N ILE A 481 1.87 -12.46 34.26
CA ILE A 481 2.69 -13.66 34.35
C ILE A 481 1.91 -14.88 33.86
N VAL A 482 2.55 -15.73 33.09
CA VAL A 482 2.06 -17.03 32.65
C VAL A 482 2.70 -18.11 33.54
N VAL A 483 1.90 -19.02 34.07
CA VAL A 483 2.37 -20.13 34.91
C VAL A 483 1.95 -21.44 34.27
N GLY A 484 2.80 -22.47 34.35
CA GLY A 484 2.45 -23.78 33.83
C GLY A 484 3.44 -24.88 34.23
N LEU A 485 3.08 -26.09 33.88
CA LEU A 485 3.97 -27.25 33.98
C LEU A 485 4.69 -27.46 32.64
N LEU A 486 6.00 -27.39 32.67
CA LEU A 486 6.86 -27.63 31.52
C LEU A 486 7.56 -28.97 31.69
N THR A 487 7.28 -29.92 30.80
CA THR A 487 7.91 -31.24 30.77
C THR A 487 8.84 -31.33 29.56
N THR A 488 10.08 -31.72 29.78
CA THR A 488 11.11 -31.87 28.72
C THR A 488 11.55 -33.34 28.71
N TYR A 489 11.58 -33.92 27.51
CA TYR A 489 11.96 -35.33 27.30
C TYR A 489 13.36 -35.39 26.70
N THR A 490 14.27 -36.07 27.36
CA THR A 490 15.66 -36.26 26.93
C THR A 490 16.02 -37.73 26.87
N ASP A 491 17.13 -38.06 26.20
CA ASP A 491 17.63 -39.45 26.18
C ASP A 491 18.03 -39.95 27.56
N VAL A 492 18.37 -39.04 28.47
CA VAL A 492 18.74 -39.36 29.86
C VAL A 492 17.50 -39.53 30.75
N VAL A 493 16.42 -38.80 30.45
CA VAL A 493 15.14 -38.82 31.18
C VAL A 493 13.99 -38.98 30.19
N PRO A 494 13.82 -40.16 29.61
CA PRO A 494 12.81 -40.39 28.58
C PRO A 494 11.37 -40.30 29.10
N GLU A 495 11.13 -40.49 30.39
CA GLU A 495 9.84 -40.31 31.08
C GLU A 495 9.46 -38.82 31.19
N GLY A 496 10.42 -37.91 30.98
CA GLY A 496 10.23 -36.48 31.03
C GLY A 496 10.54 -35.86 32.39
N MET A 497 11.22 -34.76 32.38
CA MET A 497 11.50 -33.92 33.54
C MET A 497 10.51 -32.76 33.60
N THR A 498 9.63 -32.80 34.60
CA THR A 498 8.61 -31.78 34.81
C THR A 498 9.09 -30.73 35.82
N ARG A 499 8.83 -29.47 35.52
CA ARG A 499 9.09 -28.31 36.38
C ARG A 499 7.95 -27.31 36.32
N VAL A 500 7.81 -26.48 37.35
CA VAL A 500 6.92 -25.33 37.28
C VAL A 500 7.64 -24.20 36.55
N ALA A 501 7.09 -23.73 35.44
CA ALA A 501 7.61 -22.59 34.69
C ALA A 501 6.74 -21.35 34.93
N MET A 502 7.39 -20.24 35.25
CA MET A 502 6.78 -18.92 35.40
C MET A 502 7.41 -17.96 34.40
N LEU A 503 6.60 -17.34 33.58
CA LEU A 503 7.07 -16.45 32.49
C LEU A 503 6.37 -15.10 32.58
N SER A 504 7.13 -14.04 32.83
CA SER A 504 6.59 -12.69 32.89
C SER A 504 6.14 -12.20 31.49
N ASP A 505 4.99 -11.54 31.40
CA ASP A 505 4.47 -10.95 30.17
C ASP A 505 4.77 -9.44 30.11
N PRO A 506 5.84 -8.99 29.45
CA PRO A 506 6.21 -7.59 29.38
C PRO A 506 5.23 -6.74 28.56
N THR A 507 4.33 -7.37 27.78
CA THR A 507 3.31 -6.68 26.99
C THR A 507 2.16 -6.14 27.83
N GLN A 508 2.07 -6.57 29.08
CA GLN A 508 1.09 -6.13 30.07
C GLN A 508 1.84 -5.44 31.21
N GLY A 509 1.67 -4.14 31.38
CA GLY A 509 2.28 -3.37 32.47
C GLY A 509 3.81 -3.50 32.59
N LEU A 510 4.53 -3.85 31.52
CA LEU A 510 5.97 -4.19 31.53
C LEU A 510 6.28 -5.35 32.50
N GLY A 511 5.36 -6.30 32.64
CA GLY A 511 5.48 -7.44 33.54
C GLY A 511 5.51 -7.07 35.02
N ASN A 512 4.95 -5.91 35.38
CA ASN A 512 4.91 -5.47 36.78
C ASN A 512 4.10 -6.47 37.66
N LEU A 513 4.41 -6.43 38.91
CA LEU A 513 3.83 -7.35 39.92
C LEU A 513 2.82 -6.58 40.78
N ALA A 514 1.63 -7.14 40.86
CA ALA A 514 0.56 -6.74 41.73
C ALA A 514 -0.01 -7.98 42.45
N GLU A 515 -1.08 -7.84 43.17
CA GLU A 515 -1.73 -8.94 43.87
C GLU A 515 -1.98 -10.17 42.96
N PRO A 516 -2.56 -10.04 41.75
CA PRO A 516 -2.84 -11.20 40.89
C PRO A 516 -1.60 -12.00 40.51
N GLU A 517 -0.48 -11.32 40.23
CA GLU A 517 0.80 -11.97 39.90
C GLU A 517 1.40 -12.65 41.13
N CYS A 518 1.43 -11.96 42.26
CA CYS A 518 1.97 -12.50 43.51
C CYS A 518 1.21 -13.74 43.99
N ARG A 519 -0.13 -13.74 43.90
CA ARG A 519 -0.94 -14.94 44.21
C ARG A 519 -0.57 -16.12 43.31
N ARG A 520 -0.39 -15.89 42.00
CA ARG A 520 0.03 -16.93 41.04
C ARG A 520 1.42 -17.48 41.36
N ILE A 521 2.36 -16.60 41.66
CA ILE A 521 3.74 -16.98 42.06
C ILE A 521 3.69 -17.85 43.32
N ASN A 522 2.98 -17.43 44.36
CA ASN A 522 2.89 -18.16 45.61
C ASN A 522 2.24 -19.54 45.40
N ALA A 523 1.16 -19.61 44.61
CA ALA A 523 0.53 -20.87 44.26
C ALA A 523 1.46 -21.79 43.43
N ALA A 524 2.27 -21.22 42.56
CA ALA A 524 3.26 -21.94 41.76
C ALA A 524 4.38 -22.54 42.65
N LEU A 525 4.89 -21.74 43.58
CA LEU A 525 5.89 -22.19 44.55
C LEU A 525 5.36 -23.28 45.45
N LYS A 526 4.11 -23.16 45.95
CA LYS A 526 3.42 -24.17 46.75
C LYS A 526 3.26 -25.46 45.95
N LEU A 527 2.78 -25.40 44.71
CA LEU A 527 2.64 -26.56 43.83
C LEU A 527 3.97 -27.28 43.61
N ALA A 528 5.04 -26.52 43.35
CA ALA A 528 6.39 -27.07 43.18
C ALA A 528 6.89 -27.80 44.43
N ALA A 529 6.69 -27.20 45.59
CA ALA A 529 7.06 -27.80 46.88
C ALA A 529 6.27 -29.10 47.17
N GLU A 530 4.96 -29.09 46.96
CA GLU A 530 4.09 -30.25 47.13
C GLU A 530 4.48 -31.40 46.21
N ARG A 531 4.77 -31.09 44.94
CA ARG A 531 5.17 -32.09 43.93
C ARG A 531 6.65 -32.44 43.98
N LYS A 532 7.46 -31.72 44.73
CA LYS A 532 8.93 -31.83 44.80
C LYS A 532 9.59 -31.72 43.42
N ILE A 533 9.14 -30.77 42.63
CA ILE A 533 9.68 -30.48 41.29
C ILE A 533 10.35 -29.10 41.26
N PRO A 534 11.31 -28.89 40.37
CA PRO A 534 11.98 -27.59 40.23
C PRO A 534 11.05 -26.45 39.79
N VAL A 535 11.47 -25.22 40.09
CA VAL A 535 10.86 -23.99 39.61
C VAL A 535 11.84 -23.30 38.63
N GLU A 536 11.32 -22.86 37.52
CA GLU A 536 12.04 -22.10 36.54
C GLU A 536 11.29 -20.78 36.27
N TRP A 537 11.95 -19.67 36.54
CA TRP A 537 11.32 -18.34 36.36
C TRP A 537 12.06 -17.50 35.33
N TYR A 538 11.39 -17.22 34.23
CA TYR A 538 11.80 -16.27 33.18
C TYR A 538 11.34 -14.86 33.58
N ALA A 539 12.08 -14.26 34.50
CA ALA A 539 11.72 -12.98 35.09
C ALA A 539 12.00 -11.82 34.12
N CYS A 540 10.94 -11.14 33.69
CA CYS A 540 11.00 -9.89 32.93
C CYS A 540 9.96 -8.95 33.53
N SER A 541 10.33 -8.20 34.58
CA SER A 541 9.41 -7.37 35.35
C SER A 541 10.01 -6.01 35.66
N SER A 542 9.15 -4.98 35.58
CA SER A 542 9.50 -3.61 36.01
C SER A 542 9.41 -3.42 37.55
N GLY A 543 9.12 -4.46 38.31
CA GLY A 543 8.95 -4.43 39.76
C GLY A 543 7.49 -4.28 40.20
N ALA A 544 7.24 -3.71 41.36
CA ALA A 544 5.89 -3.48 41.88
C ALA A 544 5.09 -2.55 40.98
N LEU A 545 3.79 -2.85 40.82
CA LEU A 545 2.87 -1.88 40.21
C LEU A 545 2.66 -0.72 41.19
N ILE A 546 3.19 0.44 40.84
CA ILE A 546 3.04 1.68 41.62
C ILE A 546 2.36 2.71 40.73
N ALA A 547 1.24 3.26 41.18
CA ALA A 547 0.51 4.34 40.55
C ALA A 547 0.38 5.52 41.52
N MET A 548 -0.10 6.68 41.05
CA MET A 548 -0.20 7.86 41.90
C MET A 548 -1.25 7.71 43.02
N ASP A 549 -2.24 6.84 42.83
CA ASP A 549 -3.39 6.60 43.70
C ASP A 549 -3.36 5.23 44.41
N SER A 550 -2.38 4.38 44.08
CA SER A 550 -2.25 3.05 44.66
C SER A 550 -0.81 2.54 44.53
N GLY A 551 -0.43 1.54 45.28
CA GLY A 551 0.85 0.86 45.04
C GLY A 551 1.59 0.37 46.31
N THR A 552 1.38 0.94 47.49
CA THR A 552 2.00 0.48 48.72
C THR A 552 1.53 -0.92 49.08
N GLU A 553 0.26 -1.25 48.86
CA GLU A 553 -0.33 -2.58 49.03
C GLU A 553 0.34 -3.62 48.10
N ASN A 554 0.77 -3.25 46.90
CA ASN A 554 1.51 -4.14 46.02
C ASN A 554 2.90 -4.48 46.55
N MET A 555 3.53 -3.58 47.29
CA MET A 555 4.78 -3.85 47.99
C MET A 555 4.57 -4.94 49.09
N ASP A 556 3.44 -4.90 49.79
CA ASP A 556 3.10 -5.92 50.79
C ASP A 556 2.91 -7.32 50.15
N PHE A 557 2.24 -7.40 49.00
CA PHE A 557 2.11 -8.64 48.26
C PHE A 557 3.46 -9.21 47.80
N ILE A 558 4.35 -8.36 47.31
CA ILE A 558 5.70 -8.75 46.91
C ILE A 558 6.49 -9.23 48.15
N ALA A 559 6.41 -8.53 49.28
CA ALA A 559 7.05 -8.93 50.50
C ALA A 559 6.58 -10.30 51.00
N LEU A 560 5.26 -10.57 50.89
CA LEU A 560 4.72 -11.89 51.18
C LEU A 560 5.23 -12.99 50.23
N THR A 561 5.45 -12.67 48.97
CA THR A 561 6.01 -13.59 47.97
C THR A 561 7.48 -13.91 48.24
N LEU A 562 8.24 -12.94 48.76
CA LEU A 562 9.66 -13.12 49.09
C LEU A 562 9.89 -13.87 50.42
N ARG A 563 8.90 -13.95 51.30
CA ARG A 563 8.93 -14.66 52.57
C ARG A 563 8.75 -16.17 52.38
#